data_edfa8681cde478dcbc5cd5c24f24a9d1
#
_entry.id   edfa8681cde478dcbc5cd5c24f24a9d1
#
_cell.length_a   1.000
_cell.length_b   1.000
_cell.length_c   1.000
_cell.angle_alpha   90.00
_cell.angle_beta   90.00
_cell.angle_gamma   90.00
#
_symmetry.space_group_name_H-M   'P 1'
#
loop_
_entity.id
_entity.type
_entity.pdbx_description
1 polymer ?
#
loop_
_entity_poly.entity_id
_entity_poly.type
_entity_poly.pdbx_seq_one_letter_code
_entity_poly.pdbx_strand_id
1 'polypeptide(L)'
;MTDTRTVVVFGATGFLGRRIVRHLLDHQFAVRAASRHPGPKAAVKAQNPAIAFVRADVNDEGSVVDAASGAFAVVNAVSLYTEHGGRTFESMHVRAAARVAHHSRQLGVRRLLHVSGIGANPASTSRYIASRGRGEAAVRNEFPGAIIIRPAVMFGIDDSFVTPLAGLMRALPVFPLFGSGRTQLQPSCVEDVAEGIVRALEVAEPAAIYELVGPQTYSYQTLVRAIGEHFGLRRALVPVPFALWHALAVITERLPYPPLARTQVELMELDNVASPDCPGFPTLGINPRSLGEFLKRQ
;
A
#
# COMPACT_ATOMS: atom_id res chain seq x y z
N MET A 1 35.66 -1.34 5.84
CA MET A 1 34.61 -0.96 4.86
C MET A 1 33.34 -1.60 5.35
N THR A 2 32.40 -0.85 5.88
CA THR A 2 31.09 -1.37 6.27
C THR A 2 30.39 -1.85 4.99
N ASP A 3 30.10 -3.15 4.96
CA ASP A 3 29.39 -3.81 3.84
C ASP A 3 27.99 -3.17 3.75
N THR A 4 27.84 -2.19 2.86
CA THR A 4 26.61 -1.39 2.76
C THR A 4 25.50 -2.26 2.17
N ARG A 5 24.57 -2.72 3.02
CA ARG A 5 23.47 -3.59 2.62
C ARG A 5 22.55 -2.89 1.64
N THR A 6 22.46 -3.40 0.42
CA THR A 6 21.59 -2.87 -0.63
C THR A 6 20.19 -3.45 -0.53
N VAL A 7 19.19 -2.58 -0.48
CA VAL A 7 17.77 -2.96 -0.53
C VAL A 7 17.15 -2.52 -1.85
N VAL A 8 16.52 -3.45 -2.56
CA VAL A 8 15.76 -3.16 -3.79
C VAL A 8 14.32 -2.90 -3.45
N VAL A 9 13.76 -1.80 -3.94
CA VAL A 9 12.34 -1.46 -3.74
C VAL A 9 11.64 -1.46 -5.09
N PHE A 10 10.86 -2.50 -5.38
CA PHE A 10 9.93 -2.50 -6.51
C PHE A 10 8.71 -1.64 -6.20
N GLY A 11 8.32 -0.77 -7.13
CA GLY A 11 7.29 0.23 -6.89
C GLY A 11 7.78 1.50 -6.18
N ALA A 12 9.08 1.77 -6.25
CA ALA A 12 9.76 2.87 -5.55
C ALA A 12 9.22 4.28 -5.83
N THR A 13 8.54 4.49 -6.96
CA THR A 13 7.95 5.78 -7.33
C THR A 13 6.51 5.97 -6.83
N GLY A 14 5.90 4.90 -6.29
CA GLY A 14 4.54 4.91 -5.74
C GLY A 14 4.42 5.68 -4.43
N PHE A 15 3.17 5.84 -3.97
CA PHE A 15 2.83 6.57 -2.72
C PHE A 15 3.58 6.03 -1.49
N LEU A 16 3.55 4.72 -1.25
CA LEU A 16 4.30 4.07 -0.17
C LEU A 16 5.79 3.90 -0.55
N GLY A 17 6.07 3.48 -1.79
CA GLY A 17 7.43 3.11 -2.21
C GLY A 17 8.46 4.24 -2.07
N ARG A 18 8.10 5.49 -2.41
CA ARG A 18 9.02 6.63 -2.25
C ARG A 18 9.35 6.94 -0.78
N ARG A 19 8.45 6.61 0.13
CA ARG A 19 8.66 6.76 1.57
C ARG A 19 9.55 5.65 2.12
N ILE A 20 9.33 4.42 1.67
CA ILE A 20 10.23 3.30 1.97
C ILE A 20 11.66 3.63 1.55
N VAL A 21 11.84 4.16 0.33
CA VAL A 21 13.17 4.58 -0.16
C VAL A 21 13.80 5.60 0.77
N ARG A 22 13.07 6.61 1.22
CA ARG A 22 13.58 7.64 2.14
C ARG A 22 13.97 7.02 3.49
N HIS A 23 13.07 6.28 4.12
CA HIS A 23 13.33 5.64 5.43
C HIS A 23 14.51 4.66 5.35
N LEU A 24 14.67 3.90 4.26
CA LEU A 24 15.85 3.04 4.07
C LEU A 24 17.15 3.83 4.04
N LEU A 25 17.17 5.00 3.39
CA LEU A 25 18.35 5.87 3.37
C LEU A 25 18.63 6.46 4.76
N ASP A 26 17.58 6.83 5.51
CA ASP A 26 17.71 7.33 6.89
C ASP A 26 18.28 6.24 7.82
N HIS A 27 17.98 4.98 7.56
CA HIS A 27 18.56 3.79 8.23
C HIS A 27 19.87 3.30 7.60
N GLN A 28 20.53 4.13 6.79
CA GLN A 28 21.86 3.88 6.20
C GLN A 28 21.96 2.65 5.27
N PHE A 29 20.85 2.20 4.68
CA PHE A 29 20.86 1.24 3.60
C PHE A 29 21.24 1.91 2.28
N ALA A 30 21.96 1.19 1.42
CA ALA A 30 21.98 1.53 0.00
C ALA A 30 20.66 1.10 -0.64
N VAL A 31 20.10 1.92 -1.52
CA VAL A 31 18.77 1.66 -2.10
C VAL A 31 18.86 1.58 -3.62
N ARG A 32 18.29 0.51 -4.17
CA ARG A 32 18.01 0.39 -5.58
C ARG A 32 16.52 0.60 -5.81
N ALA A 33 16.18 1.81 -6.25
CA ALA A 33 14.79 2.24 -6.47
C ALA A 33 14.31 1.77 -7.85
N ALA A 34 13.57 0.65 -7.87
CA ALA A 34 13.11 -0.02 -9.08
C ALA A 34 11.71 0.45 -9.48
N SER A 35 11.57 0.94 -10.72
CA SER A 35 10.29 1.34 -11.29
C SER A 35 10.31 1.26 -12.82
N ARG A 36 9.12 1.13 -13.44
CA ARG A 36 8.98 1.08 -14.91
C ARG A 36 9.42 2.38 -15.59
N HIS A 37 9.16 3.48 -14.94
CA HIS A 37 9.47 4.83 -15.41
C HIS A 37 10.21 5.56 -14.28
N PRO A 38 11.53 5.42 -14.18
CA PRO A 38 12.33 6.27 -13.30
C PRO A 38 12.21 7.69 -13.82
N GLY A 39 11.44 8.52 -13.09
CA GLY A 39 11.11 9.88 -13.55
C GLY A 39 12.31 10.82 -13.54
N PRO A 40 12.16 12.08 -14.04
CA PRO A 40 13.23 13.07 -14.10
C PRO A 40 13.82 13.45 -12.73
N LYS A 41 13.11 13.15 -11.62
CA LYS A 41 13.68 13.19 -10.26
C LYS A 41 14.83 12.18 -10.06
N ALA A 42 15.01 11.21 -10.95
CA ALA A 42 16.20 10.38 -11.01
C ALA A 42 17.46 11.21 -11.35
N ALA A 43 17.33 12.29 -12.10
CA ALA A 43 18.44 13.17 -12.44
C ALA A 43 18.90 14.07 -11.27
N VAL A 44 18.04 14.36 -10.29
CA VAL A 44 18.41 15.11 -9.07
C VAL A 44 19.34 14.29 -8.15
N LYS A 45 19.62 13.05 -8.48
CA LYS A 45 20.23 12.03 -7.66
C LYS A 45 21.69 11.75 -7.87
N ALA A 46 22.34 12.45 -8.75
CA ALA A 46 23.81 12.51 -8.76
C ALA A 46 24.41 13.00 -7.42
N GLN A 47 23.58 13.37 -6.44
CA GLN A 47 24.01 13.94 -5.16
C GLN A 47 24.02 12.96 -3.98
N ASN A 48 23.31 11.79 -4.06
CA ASN A 48 23.36 10.79 -2.99
C ASN A 48 23.85 9.43 -3.54
N PRO A 49 25.11 9.03 -3.26
CA PRO A 49 25.67 7.77 -3.77
C PRO A 49 24.98 6.52 -3.21
N ALA A 50 24.21 6.65 -2.14
CA ALA A 50 23.50 5.53 -1.52
C ALA A 50 22.23 5.10 -2.27
N ILE A 51 21.82 5.83 -3.34
CA ILE A 51 20.63 5.47 -4.10
C ILE A 51 20.89 5.37 -5.60
N ALA A 52 20.49 4.23 -6.17
CA ALA A 52 20.45 4.00 -7.60
C ALA A 52 19.01 3.84 -8.09
N PHE A 53 18.66 4.47 -9.23
CA PHE A 53 17.38 4.28 -9.91
C PHE A 53 17.55 3.32 -11.04
N VAL A 54 16.76 2.26 -11.02
CA VAL A 54 16.78 1.23 -12.06
C VAL A 54 15.40 1.13 -12.72
N ARG A 55 15.43 0.96 -14.05
CA ARG A 55 14.21 0.62 -14.76
C ARG A 55 13.93 -0.86 -14.55
N ALA A 56 12.76 -1.18 -13.99
CA ALA A 56 12.34 -2.57 -13.80
C ALA A 56 10.81 -2.70 -13.91
N ASP A 57 10.35 -3.70 -14.66
CA ASP A 57 8.96 -4.15 -14.70
C ASP A 57 8.86 -5.51 -14.02
N VAL A 58 8.04 -5.65 -13.00
CA VAL A 58 7.82 -6.92 -12.28
C VAL A 58 7.17 -8.01 -13.15
N ASN A 59 6.66 -7.64 -14.34
CA ASN A 59 6.16 -8.60 -15.32
C ASN A 59 7.25 -9.14 -16.25
N ASP A 60 8.43 -8.52 -16.26
CA ASP A 60 9.59 -8.95 -17.04
C ASP A 60 10.62 -9.60 -16.12
N GLU A 61 10.90 -10.87 -16.39
CA GLU A 61 11.79 -11.71 -15.60
C GLU A 61 13.23 -11.18 -15.58
N GLY A 62 13.79 -10.87 -16.74
CA GLY A 62 15.14 -10.32 -16.85
C GLY A 62 15.30 -9.03 -16.06
N SER A 63 14.33 -8.16 -16.15
CA SER A 63 14.26 -6.90 -15.41
C SER A 63 14.23 -7.10 -13.88
N VAL A 64 13.54 -8.15 -13.40
CA VAL A 64 13.52 -8.49 -11.97
C VAL A 64 14.88 -9.03 -11.52
N VAL A 65 15.49 -9.93 -12.30
CA VAL A 65 16.81 -10.51 -12.02
C VAL A 65 17.87 -9.42 -11.96
N ASP A 66 17.92 -8.55 -12.97
CA ASP A 66 18.91 -7.45 -13.02
C ASP A 66 18.75 -6.50 -11.83
N ALA A 67 17.51 -6.15 -11.50
CA ALA A 67 17.23 -5.27 -10.37
C ALA A 67 17.60 -5.89 -9.01
N ALA A 68 17.36 -7.21 -8.82
CA ALA A 68 17.54 -7.89 -7.54
C ALA A 68 18.96 -8.48 -7.35
N SER A 69 19.80 -8.57 -8.39
CA SER A 69 21.13 -9.15 -8.31
C SER A 69 22.01 -8.46 -7.27
N GLY A 70 22.61 -9.24 -6.36
CA GLY A 70 23.49 -8.75 -5.30
C GLY A 70 22.76 -7.97 -4.19
N ALA A 71 21.45 -7.99 -4.13
CA ALA A 71 20.69 -7.32 -3.08
C ALA A 71 20.74 -8.10 -1.76
N PHE A 72 20.88 -7.39 -0.64
CA PHE A 72 20.67 -7.93 0.70
C PHE A 72 19.19 -8.25 0.94
N ALA A 73 18.31 -7.33 0.55
CA ALA A 73 16.87 -7.47 0.73
C ALA A 73 16.08 -6.91 -0.46
N VAL A 74 14.85 -7.39 -0.61
CA VAL A 74 13.88 -6.93 -1.60
C VAL A 74 12.59 -6.53 -0.90
N VAL A 75 12.05 -5.36 -1.26
CA VAL A 75 10.72 -4.90 -0.88
C VAL A 75 9.85 -4.82 -2.13
N ASN A 76 8.82 -5.62 -2.20
CA ASN A 76 7.82 -5.54 -3.26
C ASN A 76 6.61 -4.70 -2.80
N ALA A 77 6.60 -3.43 -3.18
CA ALA A 77 5.52 -2.48 -2.91
C ALA A 77 4.66 -2.19 -4.15
N VAL A 78 4.70 -3.06 -5.15
CA VAL A 78 3.88 -2.93 -6.36
C VAL A 78 2.45 -3.33 -6.05
N SER A 79 1.51 -2.46 -6.46
CA SER A 79 0.08 -2.69 -6.29
C SER A 79 -0.70 -2.18 -7.49
N LEU A 80 -1.90 -2.72 -7.67
CA LEU A 80 -2.88 -2.31 -8.65
C LEU A 80 -4.25 -2.21 -7.97
N TYR A 81 -4.92 -1.06 -8.08
CA TYR A 81 -6.26 -0.84 -7.51
C TYR A 81 -7.37 -0.96 -8.55
N THR A 82 -7.03 -0.79 -9.83
CA THR A 82 -7.98 -0.86 -10.95
C THR A 82 -7.29 -1.58 -12.11
N GLU A 83 -7.96 -2.58 -12.68
CA GLU A 83 -7.46 -3.31 -13.85
C GLU A 83 -7.52 -2.40 -15.08
N HIS A 84 -6.41 -2.28 -15.81
CA HIS A 84 -6.31 -1.43 -17.00
C HIS A 84 -5.18 -1.87 -17.92
N GLY A 85 -5.40 -1.78 -19.23
CA GLY A 85 -4.34 -1.96 -20.24
C GLY A 85 -3.63 -3.30 -20.18
N GLY A 86 -4.39 -4.39 -19.99
CA GLY A 86 -3.84 -5.75 -19.88
C GLY A 86 -3.21 -6.09 -18.52
N ARG A 87 -3.16 -5.13 -17.59
CA ARG A 87 -2.77 -5.38 -16.20
C ARG A 87 -4.00 -5.76 -15.40
N THR A 88 -3.96 -6.98 -14.85
CA THR A 88 -5.02 -7.54 -14.03
C THR A 88 -4.54 -7.74 -12.60
N PHE A 89 -5.46 -7.87 -11.66
CA PHE A 89 -5.12 -8.23 -10.27
C PHE A 89 -4.32 -9.54 -10.25
N GLU A 90 -4.70 -10.52 -11.06
CA GLU A 90 -3.98 -11.80 -11.17
C GLU A 90 -2.54 -11.60 -11.66
N SER A 91 -2.34 -10.78 -12.71
CA SER A 91 -1.00 -10.54 -13.25
C SER A 91 -0.08 -9.82 -12.29
N MET A 92 -0.63 -8.85 -11.50
CA MET A 92 0.17 -7.96 -10.66
C MET A 92 0.31 -8.46 -9.22
N HIS A 93 -0.79 -8.94 -8.61
CA HIS A 93 -0.77 -9.35 -7.21
C HIS A 93 -0.33 -10.79 -7.02
N VAL A 94 -0.53 -11.67 -8.01
CA VAL A 94 -0.18 -13.08 -7.90
C VAL A 94 1.08 -13.39 -8.71
N ARG A 95 1.00 -13.33 -10.06
CA ARG A 95 2.11 -13.79 -10.90
C ARG A 95 3.37 -12.94 -10.78
N ALA A 96 3.23 -11.61 -10.80
CA ALA A 96 4.40 -10.73 -10.65
C ALA A 96 4.98 -10.80 -9.23
N ALA A 97 4.15 -10.90 -8.20
CA ALA A 97 4.61 -11.07 -6.82
C ALA A 97 5.37 -12.40 -6.64
N ALA A 98 4.84 -13.51 -7.18
CA ALA A 98 5.52 -14.81 -7.19
C ALA A 98 6.86 -14.75 -7.92
N ARG A 99 6.93 -14.08 -9.09
CA ARG A 99 8.18 -13.90 -9.86
C ARG A 99 9.23 -13.16 -9.05
N VAL A 100 8.86 -12.05 -8.40
CA VAL A 100 9.80 -11.31 -7.53
C VAL A 100 10.30 -12.21 -6.41
N ALA A 101 9.43 -13.00 -5.77
CA ALA A 101 9.80 -13.91 -4.69
C ALA A 101 10.72 -15.03 -5.18
N HIS A 102 10.39 -15.67 -6.30
CA HIS A 102 11.17 -16.73 -6.93
C HIS A 102 12.61 -16.29 -7.22
N HIS A 103 12.78 -15.20 -7.97
CA HIS A 103 14.12 -14.71 -8.33
C HIS A 103 14.87 -14.16 -7.13
N SER A 104 14.20 -13.53 -6.17
CA SER A 104 14.84 -13.13 -4.91
C SER A 104 15.46 -14.33 -4.19
N ARG A 105 14.76 -15.47 -4.13
CA ARG A 105 15.28 -16.71 -3.56
C ARG A 105 16.45 -17.27 -4.35
N GLN A 106 16.33 -17.35 -5.67
CA GLN A 106 17.41 -17.87 -6.54
C GLN A 106 18.70 -17.05 -6.44
N LEU A 107 18.58 -15.74 -6.28
CA LEU A 107 19.69 -14.80 -6.15
C LEU A 107 20.28 -14.74 -4.72
N GLY A 108 19.78 -15.54 -3.79
CA GLY A 108 20.28 -15.60 -2.41
C GLY A 108 19.94 -14.35 -1.59
N VAL A 109 18.89 -13.61 -1.95
CA VAL A 109 18.38 -12.48 -1.17
C VAL A 109 18.02 -12.97 0.24
N ARG A 110 18.52 -12.28 1.28
CA ARG A 110 18.33 -12.72 2.68
C ARG A 110 16.94 -12.40 3.23
N ARG A 111 16.31 -11.32 2.77
CA ARG A 111 15.03 -10.84 3.27
C ARG A 111 14.14 -10.42 2.11
N LEU A 112 12.91 -10.88 2.11
CA LEU A 112 11.87 -10.44 1.18
C LEU A 112 10.67 -9.91 1.97
N LEU A 113 10.29 -8.66 1.73
CA LEU A 113 9.05 -8.08 2.22
C LEU A 113 8.08 -7.89 1.07
N HIS A 114 6.85 -8.34 1.27
CA HIS A 114 5.77 -8.16 0.29
C HIS A 114 4.63 -7.34 0.89
N VAL A 115 4.31 -6.21 0.26
CA VAL A 115 3.21 -5.34 0.67
C VAL A 115 1.90 -5.87 0.11
N SER A 116 1.05 -6.32 0.99
CA SER A 116 -0.33 -6.77 0.74
C SER A 116 -1.34 -5.71 1.23
N GLY A 117 -2.38 -6.11 1.93
CA GLY A 117 -3.37 -5.22 2.57
C GLY A 117 -4.22 -5.94 3.60
N ILE A 118 -4.78 -5.19 4.53
CA ILE A 118 -5.74 -5.71 5.52
C ILE A 118 -6.86 -6.48 4.80
N GLY A 119 -7.29 -7.59 5.41
CA GLY A 119 -8.38 -8.42 4.91
C GLY A 119 -8.02 -9.33 3.74
N ALA A 120 -6.73 -9.41 3.32
CA ALA A 120 -6.29 -10.31 2.26
C ALA A 120 -6.73 -11.75 2.54
N ASN A 121 -7.60 -12.29 1.66
CA ASN A 121 -8.23 -13.61 1.83
C ASN A 121 -8.48 -14.23 0.45
N PRO A 122 -7.87 -15.37 0.12
CA PRO A 122 -8.03 -16.02 -1.20
C PRO A 122 -9.47 -16.47 -1.49
N ALA A 123 -10.29 -16.65 -0.47
CA ALA A 123 -11.70 -17.06 -0.58
C ALA A 123 -12.68 -15.87 -0.65
N SER A 124 -12.20 -14.63 -0.67
CA SER A 124 -13.06 -13.43 -0.76
C SER A 124 -13.84 -13.39 -2.07
N THR A 125 -15.06 -12.88 -2.02
CA THR A 125 -15.88 -12.58 -3.20
C THR A 125 -15.35 -11.37 -3.98
N SER A 126 -14.64 -10.45 -3.32
CA SER A 126 -13.94 -9.37 -4.00
C SER A 126 -12.70 -9.89 -4.73
N ARG A 127 -12.68 -9.68 -6.04
CA ARG A 127 -11.54 -10.09 -6.89
C ARG A 127 -10.22 -9.47 -6.44
N TYR A 128 -10.27 -8.23 -5.97
CA TYR A 128 -9.10 -7.52 -5.44
C TYR A 128 -8.56 -8.21 -4.18
N ILE A 129 -9.42 -8.40 -3.17
CA ILE A 129 -9.05 -9.02 -1.89
C ILE A 129 -8.59 -10.46 -2.11
N ALA A 130 -9.32 -11.23 -2.94
CA ALA A 130 -8.94 -12.61 -3.28
C ALA A 130 -7.56 -12.68 -3.95
N SER A 131 -7.26 -11.75 -4.87
CA SER A 131 -5.95 -11.71 -5.53
C SER A 131 -4.81 -11.37 -4.56
N ARG A 132 -5.06 -10.51 -3.55
CA ARG A 132 -4.09 -10.24 -2.49
C ARG A 132 -3.79 -11.49 -1.69
N GLY A 133 -4.82 -12.22 -1.24
CA GLY A 133 -4.65 -13.47 -0.49
C GLY A 133 -3.91 -14.55 -1.31
N ARG A 134 -4.26 -14.72 -2.59
CA ARG A 134 -3.52 -15.64 -3.48
C ARG A 134 -2.08 -15.18 -3.71
N GLY A 135 -1.85 -13.87 -3.81
CA GLY A 135 -0.50 -13.30 -3.95
C GLY A 135 0.38 -13.59 -2.74
N GLU A 136 -0.14 -13.44 -1.53
CA GLU A 136 0.58 -13.80 -0.30
C GLU A 136 0.95 -15.28 -0.28
N ALA A 137 0.01 -16.16 -0.65
CA ALA A 137 0.27 -17.59 -0.74
C ALA A 137 1.36 -17.91 -1.79
N ALA A 138 1.27 -17.30 -2.97
CA ALA A 138 2.24 -17.48 -4.04
C ALA A 138 3.64 -16.99 -3.63
N VAL A 139 3.74 -15.83 -2.99
CA VAL A 139 5.01 -15.29 -2.48
C VAL A 139 5.64 -16.24 -1.45
N ARG A 140 4.86 -16.78 -0.50
CA ARG A 140 5.37 -17.70 0.52
C ARG A 140 5.79 -19.04 -0.05
N ASN A 141 5.11 -19.55 -1.08
CA ASN A 141 5.51 -20.77 -1.76
C ASN A 141 6.89 -20.61 -2.41
N GLU A 142 7.15 -19.47 -3.04
CA GLU A 142 8.42 -19.20 -3.71
C GLU A 142 9.53 -18.77 -2.72
N PHE A 143 9.19 -18.03 -1.67
CA PHE A 143 10.12 -17.56 -0.63
C PHE A 143 9.52 -17.81 0.76
N PRO A 144 9.73 -18.99 1.37
CA PRO A 144 9.07 -19.38 2.64
C PRO A 144 9.31 -18.43 3.82
N GLY A 145 10.44 -17.73 3.85
CA GLY A 145 10.77 -16.71 4.87
C GLY A 145 10.30 -15.29 4.52
N ALA A 146 9.39 -15.13 3.54
CA ALA A 146 8.87 -13.82 3.18
C ALA A 146 8.04 -13.19 4.31
N ILE A 147 8.28 -11.92 4.56
CA ILE A 147 7.53 -11.10 5.52
C ILE A 147 6.40 -10.41 4.77
N ILE A 148 5.16 -10.66 5.18
CA ILE A 148 3.98 -10.02 4.59
C ILE A 148 3.62 -8.79 5.41
N ILE A 149 3.50 -7.66 4.75
CA ILE A 149 3.03 -6.40 5.36
C ILE A 149 1.62 -6.12 4.86
N ARG A 150 0.66 -6.03 5.76
CA ARG A 150 -0.73 -5.69 5.49
C ARG A 150 -1.06 -4.31 6.07
N PRO A 151 -0.83 -3.23 5.32
CA PRO A 151 -1.28 -1.92 5.77
C PRO A 151 -2.80 -1.80 5.66
N ALA A 152 -3.40 -1.00 6.53
CA ALA A 152 -4.75 -0.48 6.35
C ALA A 152 -4.79 0.60 5.26
N VAL A 153 -5.96 1.22 5.04
CA VAL A 153 -6.06 2.42 4.23
C VAL A 153 -5.09 3.48 4.76
N MET A 154 -4.26 4.01 3.88
CA MET A 154 -3.19 4.93 4.28
C MET A 154 -3.55 6.38 4.01
N PHE A 155 -3.16 7.26 4.94
CA PHE A 155 -3.21 8.71 4.79
C PHE A 155 -1.81 9.32 4.85
N GLY A 156 -1.67 10.50 4.27
CA GLY A 156 -0.41 11.25 4.24
C GLY A 156 -0.44 12.37 3.20
N ILE A 157 0.64 13.12 3.07
CA ILE A 157 0.77 14.14 2.01
C ILE A 157 0.68 13.43 0.65
N ASP A 158 -0.13 13.97 -0.29
CA ASP A 158 -0.41 13.41 -1.62
C ASP A 158 -1.13 12.04 -1.59
N ASP A 159 -1.94 11.77 -0.56
CA ASP A 159 -2.72 10.55 -0.50
C ASP A 159 -3.90 10.55 -1.52
N SER A 160 -4.39 9.35 -1.77
CA SER A 160 -5.57 9.12 -2.62
C SER A 160 -6.83 8.83 -1.78
N PHE A 161 -6.85 9.22 -0.50
CA PHE A 161 -7.94 8.93 0.43
C PHE A 161 -8.51 10.20 1.07
N VAL A 162 -7.76 10.89 1.94
CA VAL A 162 -8.22 12.09 2.64
C VAL A 162 -8.40 13.26 1.68
N THR A 163 -7.40 13.49 0.81
CA THR A 163 -7.43 14.60 -0.16
C THR A 163 -8.61 14.54 -1.13
N PRO A 164 -8.91 13.40 -1.77
CA PRO A 164 -10.09 13.27 -2.63
C PRO A 164 -11.42 13.41 -1.87
N LEU A 165 -11.51 12.88 -0.63
CA LEU A 165 -12.72 13.04 0.19
C LEU A 165 -12.99 14.51 0.49
N ALA A 166 -11.98 15.28 0.90
CA ALA A 166 -12.10 16.71 1.13
C ALA A 166 -12.47 17.48 -0.15
N GLY A 167 -11.89 17.08 -1.29
CA GLY A 167 -12.24 17.62 -2.61
C GLY A 167 -13.71 17.40 -2.97
N LEU A 168 -14.20 16.18 -2.77
CA LEU A 168 -15.60 15.84 -3.03
C LEU A 168 -16.56 16.60 -2.08
N MET A 169 -16.20 16.75 -0.81
CA MET A 169 -16.97 17.53 0.16
C MET A 169 -17.03 19.03 -0.21
N ARG A 170 -15.99 19.57 -0.85
CA ARG A 170 -16.02 20.96 -1.36
C ARG A 170 -16.97 21.11 -2.53
N ALA A 171 -16.98 20.12 -3.43
CA ALA A 171 -17.75 20.16 -4.67
C ALA A 171 -19.25 19.92 -4.49
N LEU A 172 -19.65 19.15 -3.46
CA LEU A 172 -21.03 18.72 -3.27
C LEU A 172 -21.70 19.44 -2.09
N PRO A 173 -22.99 19.85 -2.22
CA PRO A 173 -23.76 20.42 -1.12
C PRO A 173 -24.12 19.40 -0.05
N VAL A 174 -24.26 18.12 -0.43
CA VAL A 174 -24.45 16.96 0.43
C VAL A 174 -23.42 15.90 0.10
N PHE A 175 -22.98 15.12 1.08
CA PHE A 175 -21.99 14.08 0.88
C PHE A 175 -22.63 12.68 0.93
N PRO A 176 -22.61 11.92 -0.19
CA PRO A 176 -23.15 10.58 -0.21
C PRO A 176 -22.21 9.60 0.50
N LEU A 177 -22.71 8.85 1.47
CA LEU A 177 -21.98 7.79 2.16
C LEU A 177 -22.12 6.45 1.44
N PHE A 178 -21.08 5.64 1.48
CA PHE A 178 -21.18 4.23 1.13
C PHE A 178 -22.03 3.49 2.16
N GLY A 179 -23.12 2.87 1.72
CA GLY A 179 -24.05 2.18 2.58
C GLY A 179 -24.61 3.09 3.70
N SER A 180 -24.64 2.58 4.90
CA SER A 180 -25.01 3.35 6.11
C SER A 180 -23.85 4.14 6.73
N GLY A 181 -22.66 4.07 6.16
CA GLY A 181 -21.46 4.66 6.72
C GLY A 181 -20.88 3.96 7.95
N ARG A 182 -21.28 2.70 8.20
CA ARG A 182 -20.86 1.94 9.40
C ARG A 182 -19.60 1.15 9.23
N THR A 183 -19.10 0.96 8.00
CA THR A 183 -17.84 0.26 7.71
C THR A 183 -16.74 0.79 8.61
N GLN A 184 -16.03 -0.12 9.30
CA GLN A 184 -14.97 0.23 10.23
C GLN A 184 -13.64 0.37 9.48
N LEU A 185 -12.97 1.48 9.68
CA LEU A 185 -11.68 1.81 9.08
C LEU A 185 -10.69 2.16 10.18
N GLN A 186 -9.47 1.66 10.08
CA GLN A 186 -8.37 1.93 11.01
C GLN A 186 -7.19 2.52 10.25
N PRO A 187 -7.32 3.78 9.74
CA PRO A 187 -6.37 4.36 8.81
C PRO A 187 -4.99 4.52 9.42
N SER A 188 -3.95 4.22 8.65
CA SER A 188 -2.55 4.31 9.07
C SER A 188 -1.79 5.43 8.36
N CYS A 189 -0.86 6.07 9.08
CA CYS A 189 0.04 7.05 8.48
C CYS A 189 1.04 6.33 7.56
N VAL A 190 1.14 6.77 6.32
CA VAL A 190 2.03 6.14 5.32
C VAL A 190 3.51 6.22 5.72
N GLU A 191 3.90 7.24 6.47
CA GLU A 191 5.27 7.37 6.98
C GLU A 191 5.57 6.31 8.04
N ASP A 192 4.60 6.00 8.92
CA ASP A 192 4.75 4.96 9.93
C ASP A 192 4.77 3.56 9.29
N VAL A 193 3.96 3.36 8.23
CA VAL A 193 4.00 2.11 7.44
C VAL A 193 5.36 1.93 6.80
N ALA A 194 5.94 2.98 6.21
CA ALA A 194 7.26 2.92 5.60
C ALA A 194 8.36 2.61 6.64
N GLU A 195 8.32 3.26 7.80
CA GLU A 195 9.21 2.98 8.93
C GLU A 195 9.03 1.53 9.42
N GLY A 196 7.78 1.06 9.55
CA GLY A 196 7.49 -0.32 9.93
C GLY A 196 8.09 -1.36 8.99
N ILE A 197 8.04 -1.09 7.68
CA ILE A 197 8.67 -1.95 6.67
C ILE A 197 10.19 -2.00 6.88
N VAL A 198 10.84 -0.86 7.13
CA VAL A 198 12.29 -0.81 7.34
C VAL A 198 12.67 -1.52 8.63
N ARG A 199 11.97 -1.29 9.73
CA ARG A 199 12.23 -2.00 10.99
C ARG A 199 12.00 -3.51 10.88
N ALA A 200 10.99 -3.95 10.14
CA ALA A 200 10.76 -5.37 9.89
C ALA A 200 11.95 -6.05 9.14
N LEU A 201 12.70 -5.28 8.33
CA LEU A 201 13.96 -5.77 7.74
C LEU A 201 15.08 -5.97 8.77
N GLU A 202 15.06 -5.23 9.87
CA GLU A 202 16.15 -5.21 10.87
C GLU A 202 15.91 -6.19 12.03
N VAL A 203 14.64 -6.59 12.28
CA VAL A 203 14.30 -7.57 13.31
C VAL A 203 14.98 -8.89 13.02
N ALA A 204 15.65 -9.48 14.01
CA ALA A 204 16.37 -10.76 13.88
C ALA A 204 15.41 -11.89 13.48
N GLU A 205 14.30 -12.02 14.20
CA GLU A 205 13.24 -13.01 13.98
C GLU A 205 11.91 -12.29 13.71
N PRO A 206 11.67 -11.86 12.46
CA PRO A 206 10.44 -11.14 12.14
C PRO A 206 9.23 -12.07 12.12
N ALA A 207 8.07 -11.54 12.48
CA ALA A 207 6.81 -12.24 12.27
C ALA A 207 6.55 -12.44 10.77
N ALA A 208 5.87 -13.53 10.43
CA ALA A 208 5.54 -13.84 9.05
C ALA A 208 4.54 -12.84 8.43
N ILE A 209 3.72 -12.20 9.26
CA ILE A 209 2.75 -11.16 8.87
C ILE A 209 2.80 -10.04 9.90
N TYR A 210 2.71 -8.79 9.42
CA TYR A 210 2.43 -7.60 10.21
C TYR A 210 1.22 -6.88 9.65
N GLU A 211 0.24 -6.55 10.50
CA GLU A 211 -0.90 -5.70 10.16
C GLU A 211 -0.63 -4.29 10.69
N LEU A 212 -0.30 -3.37 9.78
CA LEU A 212 0.13 -2.01 10.12
C LEU A 212 -1.05 -1.05 10.02
N VAL A 213 -1.71 -0.81 11.15
CA VAL A 213 -2.91 0.01 11.27
C VAL A 213 -2.70 1.16 12.25
N GLY A 214 -3.44 2.25 12.07
CA GLY A 214 -3.39 3.39 12.99
C GLY A 214 -3.95 3.09 14.38
N PRO A 215 -3.79 4.00 15.35
CA PRO A 215 -4.16 3.76 16.74
C PRO A 215 -5.67 3.83 17.01
N GLN A 216 -6.47 4.32 16.05
CA GLN A 216 -7.89 4.56 16.22
C GLN A 216 -8.70 3.94 15.08
N THR A 217 -9.81 3.31 15.46
CA THR A 217 -10.83 2.82 14.53
C THR A 217 -11.97 3.83 14.41
N TYR A 218 -12.42 4.08 13.20
CA TYR A 218 -13.51 4.99 12.86
C TYR A 218 -14.57 4.25 12.06
N SER A 219 -15.87 4.56 12.29
CA SER A 219 -16.83 4.29 11.23
C SER A 219 -16.55 5.23 10.05
N TYR A 220 -16.86 4.79 8.82
CA TYR A 220 -16.67 5.64 7.63
C TYR A 220 -17.36 7.00 7.78
N GLN A 221 -18.58 7.01 8.34
CA GLN A 221 -19.31 8.26 8.63
C GLN A 221 -18.54 9.17 9.60
N THR A 222 -18.00 8.62 10.69
CA THR A 222 -17.24 9.39 11.68
C THR A 222 -15.94 9.92 11.07
N LEU A 223 -15.27 9.11 10.25
CA LEU A 223 -14.06 9.50 9.54
C LEU A 223 -14.31 10.68 8.57
N VAL A 224 -15.35 10.57 7.72
CA VAL A 224 -15.74 11.65 6.78
C VAL A 224 -16.08 12.93 7.55
N ARG A 225 -16.79 12.82 8.68
CA ARG A 225 -17.10 13.98 9.53
C ARG A 225 -15.85 14.65 10.10
N ALA A 226 -14.91 13.85 10.63
CA ALA A 226 -13.64 14.38 11.17
C ALA A 226 -12.80 15.10 10.11
N ILE A 227 -12.74 14.54 8.88
CA ILE A 227 -12.08 15.19 7.75
C ILE A 227 -12.80 16.51 7.38
N GLY A 228 -14.12 16.48 7.30
CA GLY A 228 -14.92 17.67 6.99
C GLY A 228 -14.72 18.78 8.01
N GLU A 229 -14.78 18.47 9.30
CA GLU A 229 -14.56 19.42 10.39
C GLU A 229 -13.19 20.09 10.31
N HIS A 230 -12.16 19.31 10.03
CA HIS A 230 -10.79 19.84 9.87
C HIS A 230 -10.70 20.89 8.75
N PHE A 231 -11.35 20.64 7.61
CA PHE A 231 -11.34 21.58 6.48
C PHE A 231 -12.48 22.64 6.55
N GLY A 232 -13.20 22.76 7.66
CA GLY A 232 -14.34 23.66 7.81
C GLY A 232 -15.54 23.33 6.92
N LEU A 233 -15.65 22.08 6.46
CA LEU A 233 -16.67 21.59 5.53
C LEU A 233 -17.77 20.84 6.29
N ARG A 234 -18.82 21.52 6.68
CA ARG A 234 -19.99 20.90 7.33
C ARG A 234 -21.02 20.53 6.25
N ARG A 235 -21.05 19.25 5.87
CA ARG A 235 -21.99 18.72 4.86
C ARG A 235 -22.95 17.74 5.51
N ALA A 236 -24.19 17.75 5.03
CA ALA A 236 -25.13 16.68 5.38
C ALA A 236 -24.63 15.36 4.78
N LEU A 237 -24.51 14.34 5.62
CA LEU A 237 -24.07 13.01 5.21
C LEU A 237 -25.30 12.16 4.91
N VAL A 238 -25.43 11.70 3.67
CA VAL A 238 -26.62 10.99 3.19
C VAL A 238 -26.24 9.53 2.91
N PRO A 239 -26.83 8.56 3.63
CA PRO A 239 -26.64 7.14 3.35
C PRO A 239 -27.14 6.78 1.96
N VAL A 240 -26.33 6.11 1.16
CA VAL A 240 -26.70 5.59 -0.17
C VAL A 240 -26.45 4.08 -0.19
N PRO A 241 -27.47 3.26 -0.49
CA PRO A 241 -27.34 1.81 -0.54
C PRO A 241 -26.23 1.34 -1.47
N PHE A 242 -25.51 0.28 -1.09
CA PHE A 242 -24.42 -0.27 -1.91
C PHE A 242 -24.87 -0.70 -3.31
N ALA A 243 -26.12 -1.17 -3.46
CA ALA A 243 -26.67 -1.51 -4.77
C ALA A 243 -26.65 -0.34 -5.76
N LEU A 244 -26.90 0.91 -5.30
CA LEU A 244 -26.81 2.11 -6.13
C LEU A 244 -25.36 2.46 -6.46
N TRP A 245 -24.45 2.28 -5.51
CA TRP A 245 -23.01 2.45 -5.76
C TRP A 245 -22.48 1.45 -6.78
N HIS A 246 -22.87 0.19 -6.71
CA HIS A 246 -22.51 -0.83 -7.70
C HIS A 246 -23.07 -0.49 -9.08
N ALA A 247 -24.34 -0.07 -9.17
CA ALA A 247 -24.92 0.35 -10.44
C ALA A 247 -24.16 1.55 -11.04
N LEU A 248 -23.80 2.54 -10.22
CA LEU A 248 -23.02 3.70 -10.64
C LEU A 248 -21.61 3.28 -11.11
N ALA A 249 -20.94 2.40 -10.38
CA ALA A 249 -19.61 1.91 -10.74
C ALA A 249 -19.63 1.18 -12.10
N VAL A 250 -20.65 0.36 -12.38
CA VAL A 250 -20.81 -0.30 -13.70
C VAL A 250 -20.91 0.72 -14.83
N ILE A 251 -21.58 1.85 -14.61
CA ILE A 251 -21.73 2.90 -15.62
C ILE A 251 -20.41 3.64 -15.79
N THR A 252 -19.76 4.02 -14.69
CA THR A 252 -18.54 4.84 -14.71
C THR A 252 -17.32 4.09 -15.20
N GLU A 253 -17.24 2.76 -15.02
CA GLU A 253 -16.14 1.91 -15.53
C GLU A 253 -16.01 1.91 -17.06
N ARG A 254 -17.03 2.38 -17.79
CA ARG A 254 -16.96 2.56 -19.25
C ARG A 254 -16.19 3.82 -19.66
N LEU A 255 -15.90 4.70 -18.72
CA LEU A 255 -15.11 5.90 -18.95
C LEU A 255 -13.62 5.58 -18.94
N PRO A 256 -12.79 6.28 -19.72
CA PRO A 256 -11.33 6.06 -19.73
C PRO A 256 -10.66 6.31 -18.36
N TYR A 257 -11.25 7.17 -17.53
CA TYR A 257 -10.82 7.47 -16.16
C TYR A 257 -12.05 7.44 -15.25
N PRO A 258 -12.46 6.25 -14.77
CA PRO A 258 -13.67 6.13 -13.96
C PRO A 258 -13.51 6.87 -12.62
N PRO A 259 -14.42 7.78 -12.26
CA PRO A 259 -14.39 8.45 -10.97
C PRO A 259 -14.71 7.51 -9.81
N LEU A 260 -15.31 6.37 -10.09
CA LEU A 260 -15.64 5.31 -9.16
C LEU A 260 -15.44 3.95 -9.83
N ALA A 261 -14.64 3.08 -9.22
CA ALA A 261 -14.45 1.68 -9.66
C ALA A 261 -15.21 0.73 -8.72
N ARG A 262 -15.67 -0.42 -9.24
CA ARG A 262 -16.31 -1.48 -8.43
C ARG A 262 -15.46 -1.90 -7.24
N THR A 263 -14.15 -2.04 -7.44
CA THR A 263 -13.21 -2.38 -6.38
C THR A 263 -13.30 -1.41 -5.20
N GLN A 264 -13.49 -0.11 -5.46
CA GLN A 264 -13.65 0.88 -4.39
C GLN A 264 -14.94 0.64 -3.59
N VAL A 265 -16.04 0.31 -4.29
CA VAL A 265 -17.32 -0.02 -3.64
C VAL A 265 -17.18 -1.28 -2.79
N GLU A 266 -16.63 -2.37 -3.36
CA GLU A 266 -16.38 -3.64 -2.66
C GLU A 266 -15.52 -3.47 -1.40
N LEU A 267 -14.47 -2.63 -1.48
CA LEU A 267 -13.62 -2.34 -0.33
C LEU A 267 -14.35 -1.56 0.78
N MET A 268 -15.34 -0.76 0.41
CA MET A 268 -16.17 -0.03 1.39
C MET A 268 -17.29 -0.89 2.02
N GLU A 269 -17.52 -2.11 1.53
CA GLU A 269 -18.40 -3.10 2.15
C GLU A 269 -17.69 -3.91 3.24
N LEU A 270 -16.38 -3.86 3.29
CA LEU A 270 -15.55 -4.67 4.19
C LEU A 270 -14.84 -3.79 5.22
N ASP A 271 -14.82 -4.24 6.46
CA ASP A 271 -14.06 -3.56 7.50
C ASP A 271 -12.56 -3.64 7.20
N ASN A 272 -11.87 -2.52 7.43
CA ASN A 272 -10.42 -2.39 7.21
C ASN A 272 -9.74 -2.11 8.54
N VAL A 273 -9.75 -3.11 9.41
CA VAL A 273 -9.22 -3.09 10.78
C VAL A 273 -8.29 -4.29 11.01
N ALA A 274 -7.35 -4.17 11.93
CA ALA A 274 -6.44 -5.26 12.24
C ALA A 274 -7.15 -6.43 12.92
N SER A 275 -6.60 -7.62 12.70
CA SER A 275 -6.93 -8.82 13.45
C SER A 275 -6.37 -8.70 14.89
N PRO A 276 -7.11 -9.13 15.93
CA PRO A 276 -6.71 -8.91 17.32
C PRO A 276 -5.32 -9.45 17.68
N ASP A 277 -4.92 -10.59 17.11
CA ASP A 277 -3.69 -11.31 17.48
C ASP A 277 -2.56 -11.12 16.47
N CYS A 278 -2.73 -10.27 15.46
CA CYS A 278 -1.70 -10.07 14.46
C CYS A 278 -0.67 -9.02 14.93
N PRO A 279 0.64 -9.32 14.86
CA PRO A 279 1.67 -8.34 15.14
C PRO A 279 1.50 -7.05 14.32
N GLY A 280 1.77 -5.92 14.94
CA GLY A 280 1.62 -4.60 14.33
C GLY A 280 2.74 -3.64 14.69
N PHE A 281 2.48 -2.35 14.64
CA PHE A 281 3.45 -1.31 14.97
C PHE A 281 4.12 -1.47 16.35
N PRO A 282 3.40 -1.83 17.43
CA PRO A 282 4.03 -1.97 18.75
C PRO A 282 5.15 -3.03 18.77
N THR A 283 5.00 -4.14 18.05
CA THR A 283 6.03 -5.19 17.95
C THR A 283 7.28 -4.73 17.20
N LEU A 284 7.17 -3.67 16.41
CA LEU A 284 8.27 -3.01 15.71
C LEU A 284 8.81 -1.79 16.48
N GLY A 285 8.33 -1.55 17.72
CA GLY A 285 8.73 -0.41 18.53
C GLY A 285 8.27 0.95 17.98
N ILE A 286 7.16 0.97 17.24
CA ILE A 286 6.58 2.18 16.65
C ILE A 286 5.29 2.54 17.38
N ASN A 287 5.18 3.81 17.77
CA ASN A 287 3.92 4.40 18.21
C ASN A 287 3.27 5.10 17.01
N PRO A 288 2.23 4.53 16.39
CA PRO A 288 1.70 5.07 15.15
C PRO A 288 0.94 6.40 15.37
N ARG A 289 1.11 7.31 14.42
CA ARG A 289 0.42 8.60 14.41
C ARG A 289 -1.05 8.44 14.08
N SER A 290 -1.90 9.17 14.80
CA SER A 290 -3.33 9.19 14.51
C SER A 290 -3.66 10.11 13.33
N LEU A 291 -4.82 9.85 12.68
CA LEU A 291 -5.34 10.75 11.66
C LEU A 291 -5.58 12.16 12.22
N GLY A 292 -6.08 12.27 13.46
CA GLY A 292 -6.32 13.56 14.09
C GLY A 292 -5.06 14.39 14.30
N GLU A 293 -3.93 13.75 14.66
CA GLU A 293 -2.62 14.41 14.75
C GLU A 293 -2.10 14.87 13.40
N PHE A 294 -2.29 14.04 12.37
CA PHE A 294 -1.91 14.38 11.00
C PHE A 294 -2.70 15.59 10.50
N LEU A 295 -4.02 15.58 10.64
CA LEU A 295 -4.89 16.68 10.22
C LEU A 295 -4.51 17.99 10.89
N LYS A 296 -4.19 18.00 12.19
CA LYS A 296 -3.79 19.23 12.93
C LYS A 296 -2.49 19.87 12.41
N ARG A 297 -1.69 19.13 11.64
CA ARG A 297 -0.40 19.60 11.10
C ARG A 297 -0.49 20.06 9.65
N GLN A 298 -1.65 19.93 9.00
CA GLN A 298 -1.94 20.37 7.63
C GLN A 298 -2.44 21.82 7.65
#